data_3ec67e76e04472329ac7a36579d1cb67
#
_entry.id   3ec67e76e04472329ac7a36579d1cb67
#
_cell.length_a   1.000
_cell.length_b   1.000
_cell.length_c   1.000
_cell.angle_alpha   90.00
_cell.angle_beta   90.00
_cell.angle_gamma   90.00
#
_symmetry.space_group_name_H-M   'P 1'
#
loop_
_entity.id
_entity.type
_entity.pdbx_description
1 polymer ?
#
loop_
_entity_poly.entity_id
_entity_poly.type
_entity_poly.pdbx_seq_one_letter_code
_entity_poly.pdbx_strand_id
1 'polypeptide(L)' 'MVGEPENELDVHLAVEDNAIIVTLPGTSFCVAYRKGADPWLFASDIRDDPNSPISRFTFRARAWTVANEKARELGWIV' A
#
# COMPACT_ATOMS: atom_id res chain seq x y z
N MET A 1 -5.89 -23.82 12.81
CA MET A 1 -5.92 -23.39 12.49
C MET A 1 -5.84 -22.82 11.79
N VAL A 2 -6.02 -22.52 11.60
CA VAL A 2 -6.04 -22.01 10.93
C VAL A 2 -5.68 -21.22 10.49
N GLY A 3 -5.63 -21.24 10.16
CA GLY A 3 -4.93 -20.38 9.71
C GLY A 3 -5.28 -19.17 9.29
N GLU A 4 -4.70 -18.29 9.53
CA GLU A 4 -4.98 -17.13 9.04
C GLU A 4 -4.30 -16.86 7.84
N PRO A 5 -4.69 -15.99 7.04
CA PRO A 5 -4.07 -15.69 5.79
C PRO A 5 -2.75 -15.12 6.09
N GLU A 6 -1.77 -15.81 5.69
CA GLU A 6 -0.48 -15.41 5.96
C GLU A 6 -0.09 -14.22 5.20
N ASN A 7 -0.83 -13.83 4.23
CA ASN A 7 -0.45 -12.68 3.47
C ASN A 7 -1.15 -11.43 3.94
N GLU A 8 -1.77 -11.46 5.09
CA GLU A 8 -2.37 -10.28 5.59
C GLU A 8 -1.39 -9.48 6.37
N LEU A 9 -0.64 -8.67 5.70
CA LEU A 9 0.33 -7.82 6.35
C LEU A 9 -0.34 -6.64 7.02
N ASP A 10 0.16 -6.28 8.19
CA ASP A 10 -0.35 -5.13 8.92
C ASP A 10 0.32 -3.88 8.42
N VAL A 11 -0.15 -3.38 7.30
CA VAL A 11 0.43 -2.17 6.75
C VAL A 11 -0.23 -0.96 7.39
N HIS A 12 0.51 0.14 7.38
CA HIS A 12 0.02 1.40 7.93
C HIS A 12 -0.32 2.34 6.78
N LEU A 13 -1.45 3.01 6.90
CA LEU A 13 -1.90 3.95 5.88
C LEU A 13 -1.88 5.36 6.44
N ALA A 14 -1.42 6.28 5.62
CA ALA A 14 -1.50 7.70 5.94
C ALA A 14 -1.97 8.42 4.70
N VAL A 15 -2.86 9.38 4.85
CA VAL A 15 -3.34 10.16 3.73
C VAL A 15 -2.81 11.57 3.90
N GLU A 16 -2.05 12.04 2.91
CA GLU A 16 -1.47 13.37 2.96
C GLU A 16 -1.69 14.07 1.65
N ASP A 17 -2.32 15.20 1.69
CA ASP A 17 -2.60 15.95 0.48
C ASP A 17 -3.27 15.03 -0.54
N ASN A 18 -2.61 14.74 -1.63
CA ASN A 18 -3.18 13.91 -2.68
C ASN A 18 -2.50 12.57 -2.75
N ALA A 19 -2.00 12.07 -1.66
CA ALA A 19 -1.27 10.81 -1.65
C ALA A 19 -1.75 9.91 -0.53
N ILE A 20 -1.80 8.62 -0.83
CA ILE A 20 -2.05 7.59 0.17
C ILE A 20 -0.72 6.87 0.34
N ILE A 21 -0.17 6.95 1.53
CA ILE A 21 1.15 6.40 1.79
C ILE A 21 0.99 5.13 2.59
N VAL A 22 1.54 4.05 2.08
CA VAL A 22 1.46 2.74 2.72
C VAL A 22 2.85 2.32 3.15
N THR A 23 2.97 1.97 4.40
CA THR A 23 4.24 1.51 4.94
C THR A 23 4.03 0.21 5.68
N LEU A 24 5.10 -0.54 5.85
CA LEU A 24 5.06 -1.75 6.66
C LEU A 24 5.94 -1.48 7.88
N PRO A 25 5.33 -1.31 9.06
CA PRO A 25 6.11 -0.97 10.26
C PRO A 25 7.21 -1.99 10.52
N GLY A 26 8.34 -1.51 10.94
CA GLY A 26 9.47 -2.38 11.20
C GLY A 26 10.34 -2.66 10.00
N THR A 27 9.97 -2.09 8.86
CA THR A 27 10.75 -2.27 7.63
C THR A 27 10.89 -0.93 6.94
N SER A 28 11.68 -0.92 5.86
CA SER A 28 11.82 0.27 5.04
C SER A 28 10.81 0.30 3.91
N PHE A 29 9.95 -0.71 3.79
CA PHE A 29 8.96 -0.73 2.72
C PHE A 29 8.04 0.47 2.79
N CYS A 30 7.84 1.11 1.66
CA CYS A 30 6.98 2.28 1.59
C CYS A 30 6.55 2.48 0.15
N VAL A 31 5.32 2.88 -0.08
CA VAL A 31 4.89 3.28 -1.40
C VAL A 31 3.82 4.34 -1.24
N ALA A 32 3.90 5.37 -2.07
CA ALA A 32 2.90 6.43 -2.08
C ALA A 32 2.09 6.29 -3.36
N TYR A 33 0.79 6.31 -3.23
CA TYR A 33 -0.12 6.25 -4.38
C TYR A 33 -0.78 7.60 -4.52
N ARG A 34 -0.76 8.13 -5.72
CA ARG A 34 -1.37 9.42 -6.00
C ARG A 34 -2.51 9.25 -6.98
N LYS A 35 -3.45 10.15 -6.91
CA LYS A 35 -4.56 10.14 -7.83
C LYS A 35 -4.05 10.56 -9.20
N GLY A 36 -4.29 9.73 -10.19
CA GLY A 36 -3.93 10.04 -11.55
C GLY A 36 -5.12 10.64 -12.29
N ALA A 37 -5.03 10.63 -13.61
CA ALA A 37 -6.15 11.04 -14.45
C ALA A 37 -7.16 10.00 -14.25
N ASP A 38 -8.28 10.16 -13.99
CA ASP A 38 -9.36 9.33 -13.83
C ASP A 38 -9.14 7.98 -13.64
N PRO A 39 -9.90 7.17 -13.20
CA PRO A 39 -10.12 6.62 -11.87
C PRO A 39 -8.98 5.74 -11.43
N TRP A 40 -7.79 6.15 -11.70
CA TRP A 40 -6.60 5.36 -11.45
C TRP A 40 -5.71 5.99 -10.41
N LEU A 41 -5.09 5.14 -9.60
CA LEU A 41 -4.00 5.55 -8.75
C LEU A 41 -2.71 5.16 -9.45
N PHE A 42 -1.66 5.89 -9.19
CA PHE A 42 -0.34 5.47 -9.66
C PHE A 42 0.64 5.56 -8.49
N ALA A 43 1.60 4.64 -8.51
CA ALA A 43 2.60 4.58 -7.45
C ALA A 43 3.68 5.60 -7.74
N SER A 44 4.06 6.34 -6.70
CA SER A 44 5.20 7.23 -6.80
C SER A 44 6.17 6.79 -5.73
N ASP A 45 7.07 7.34 -5.26
CA ASP A 45 7.97 7.09 -4.16
C ASP A 45 7.90 5.66 -3.62
N ILE A 46 8.58 4.75 -4.28
CA ILE A 46 8.59 3.36 -3.87
C ILE A 46 9.90 3.06 -3.19
N ARG A 47 9.82 2.45 -2.01
CA ARG A 47 11.00 2.00 -1.29
C ARG A 47 10.86 0.54 -0.96
N ASP A 48 11.92 -0.22 -1.20
CA ASP A 48 11.95 -1.63 -0.86
C ASP A 48 12.83 -1.81 0.37
N ASP A 49 12.73 -3.00 0.96
CA ASP A 49 13.58 -3.35 2.08
C ASP A 49 14.25 -4.68 1.75
N PRO A 50 15.47 -4.66 1.23
CA PRO A 50 16.12 -5.90 0.82
C PRO A 50 16.49 -6.78 2.00
N ASN A 51 16.46 -6.27 3.21
CA ASN A 51 16.79 -7.06 4.38
C ASN A 51 15.58 -7.70 5.04
N SER A 52 14.40 -7.44 4.52
CA SER A 52 13.19 -8.01 5.10
C SER A 52 12.97 -9.42 4.55
N PRO A 53 12.46 -10.34 5.35
CA PRO A 53 12.09 -11.64 4.83
C PRO A 53 10.86 -11.58 3.94
N ILE A 54 10.12 -10.48 3.96
CA ILE A 54 8.94 -10.32 3.15
C ILE A 54 9.33 -9.79 1.79
N SER A 55 8.82 -10.41 0.73
CA SER A 55 9.19 -9.97 -0.60
C SER A 55 8.49 -8.66 -0.94
N ARG A 56 9.14 -7.87 -1.80
CA ARG A 56 8.54 -6.62 -2.23
C ARG A 56 7.22 -6.86 -2.97
N PHE A 57 7.09 -7.99 -3.62
CA PHE A 57 5.85 -8.28 -4.33
C PHE A 57 4.71 -8.50 -3.35
N THR A 58 4.99 -9.17 -2.25
CA THR A 58 3.98 -9.39 -1.23
C THR A 58 3.53 -8.08 -0.61
N PHE A 59 4.50 -7.22 -0.28
CA PHE A 59 4.18 -5.92 0.27
C PHE A 59 3.37 -5.09 -0.72
N ARG A 60 3.80 -5.03 -1.96
CA ARG A 60 3.13 -4.19 -2.96
C ARG A 60 1.73 -4.66 -3.28
N ALA A 61 1.52 -5.97 -3.30
CA ALA A 61 0.19 -6.49 -3.54
C ALA A 61 -0.78 -6.06 -2.44
N ARG A 62 -0.33 -6.14 -1.20
CA ARG A 62 -1.16 -5.72 -0.08
C ARG A 62 -1.35 -4.20 -0.10
N ALA A 63 -0.29 -3.47 -0.38
CA ALA A 63 -0.35 -2.02 -0.41
C ALA A 63 -1.33 -1.55 -1.48
N TRP A 64 -1.30 -2.17 -2.65
CA TRP A 64 -2.21 -1.83 -3.74
C TRP A 64 -3.66 -2.03 -3.31
N THR A 65 -3.94 -3.15 -2.67
CA THR A 65 -5.29 -3.46 -2.24
C THR A 65 -5.80 -2.43 -1.24
N VAL A 66 -5.01 -2.15 -0.21
CA VAL A 66 -5.49 -1.23 0.83
C VAL A 66 -5.55 0.19 0.32
N ALA A 67 -4.64 0.57 -0.59
CA ALA A 67 -4.66 1.91 -1.14
C ALA A 67 -5.89 2.13 -2.00
N ASN A 68 -6.26 1.13 -2.79
CA ASN A 68 -7.46 1.23 -3.62
C ASN A 68 -8.72 1.30 -2.78
N GLU A 69 -8.77 0.53 -1.70
CA GLU A 69 -9.92 0.59 -0.80
C GLU A 69 -10.04 1.97 -0.19
N LYS A 70 -8.91 2.53 0.22
CA LYS A 70 -8.92 3.86 0.83
C LYS A 70 -9.30 4.92 -0.20
N ALA A 71 -8.82 4.79 -1.41
CA ALA A 71 -9.13 5.75 -2.46
C ALA A 71 -10.62 5.75 -2.79
N ARG A 72 -11.24 4.57 -2.78
CA ARG A 72 -12.68 4.51 -2.99
C ARG A 72 -13.42 5.15 -1.85
N GLU A 73 -12.96 4.92 -0.64
CA GLU A 73 -13.56 5.49 0.54
C GLU A 73 -13.50 7.01 0.49
N LEU A 74 -12.40 7.55 -0.03
CA LEU A 74 -12.19 8.98 -0.14
C LEU A 74 -12.86 9.59 -1.37
N GLY A 75 -13.38 8.76 -2.25
CA GLY A 75 -13.99 9.24 -3.47
C GLY A 75 -12.99 9.60 -4.56
N TRP A 76 -11.75 9.14 -4.43
CA TRP A 76 -10.73 9.44 -5.43
C TRP A 76 -10.89 8.58 -6.68
N ILE A 77 -11.41 7.37 -6.52
CA ILE A 77 -11.64 6.47 -7.65
C ILE A 77 -13.00 5.82 -7.46
N VAL A 78 -13.49 5.17 -8.49
CA VAL A 78 -14.81 4.54 -8.42
C VAL A 78 -14.76 3.07 -8.09
#